data_96274234b33b0bc2d387a0feed4f9733
#
_entry.id   96274234b33b0bc2d387a0feed4f9733
#
_cell.length_a   1.000
_cell.length_b   1.000
_cell.length_c   1.000
_cell.angle_alpha   90.00
_cell.angle_beta   90.00
_cell.angle_gamma   90.00
#
_symmetry.space_group_name_H-M   'P 1'
#
loop_
_entity.id
_entity.type
_entity.pdbx_description
1 polymer ?
#
loop_
_entity_poly.entity_id
_entity_poly.type
_entity_poly.pdbx_seq_one_letter_code
_entity_poly.pdbx_strand_id
1 'polypeptide(L)'
;MNGKLFAQAIIKVISGVLLMGILLFIPAGSFSYWNGWLLMAVLFVPMIIAGFVMMKKSPELLQKRLNAKEEQSEQKTVIVLSGLMFLAAFVVAGLNFRFGWIVLPNWIAYAATAVFLLGYLLYAEVLRENAYLSRTVEVQENQKVIDTGLYGIVRHPMYSST
;
A
#
# COMPACT_ATOMS: atom_id res chain seq x y z
N MET A 1 9.20 20.79 10.63
CA MET A 1 9.19 19.53 9.86
C MET A 1 10.32 18.66 10.37
N ASN A 2 10.06 17.46 10.87
CA ASN A 2 11.10 16.61 11.44
C ASN A 2 11.90 15.97 10.30
N GLY A 3 13.14 16.49 10.04
CA GLY A 3 13.97 16.07 8.91
C GLY A 3 14.27 14.56 8.89
N LYS A 4 14.36 13.93 10.08
CA LYS A 4 14.57 12.49 10.21
C LYS A 4 13.37 11.70 9.70
N LEU A 5 12.15 12.12 10.03
CA LEU A 5 10.91 11.48 9.58
C LEU A 5 10.75 11.59 8.05
N PHE A 6 11.07 12.76 7.50
CA PHE A 6 11.06 12.98 6.05
C PHE A 6 12.05 12.08 5.32
N ALA A 7 13.30 12.04 5.78
CA ALA A 7 14.32 11.16 5.20
C ALA A 7 13.92 9.67 5.27
N GLN A 8 13.37 9.22 6.41
CA GLN A 8 12.88 7.86 6.57
C GLN A 8 11.75 7.51 5.60
N ALA A 9 10.79 8.42 5.41
CA ALA A 9 9.69 8.23 4.47
C ALA A 9 10.22 8.12 3.03
N ILE A 10 11.11 9.01 2.61
CA ILE A 10 11.71 9.00 1.27
C ILE A 10 12.50 7.71 1.03
N ILE A 11 13.36 7.30 1.96
CA ILE A 11 14.14 6.08 1.83
C ILE A 11 13.23 4.87 1.62
N LYS A 12 12.15 4.75 2.41
CA LYS A 12 11.19 3.65 2.27
C LYS A 12 10.46 3.66 0.94
N VAL A 13 10.05 4.84 0.45
CA VAL A 13 9.40 4.98 -0.86
C VAL A 13 10.36 4.58 -1.98
N ILE A 14 11.57 5.13 -1.98
CA ILE A 14 12.59 4.81 -3.00
C ILE A 14 12.92 3.33 -2.99
N SER A 15 13.13 2.73 -1.80
CA SER A 15 13.41 1.30 -1.68
C SER A 15 12.25 0.45 -2.22
N GLY A 16 11.00 0.84 -1.95
CA GLY A 16 9.81 0.17 -2.47
C GLY A 16 9.71 0.26 -3.99
N VAL A 17 9.92 1.46 -4.56
CA VAL A 17 9.92 1.70 -6.01
C VAL A 17 11.01 0.87 -6.70
N LEU A 18 12.23 0.87 -6.16
CA LEU A 18 13.34 0.10 -6.71
C LEU A 18 13.06 -1.41 -6.64
N LEU A 19 12.63 -1.91 -5.48
CA LEU A 19 12.31 -3.33 -5.31
C LEU A 19 11.23 -3.78 -6.30
N MET A 20 10.14 -3.04 -6.37
CA MET A 20 9.04 -3.39 -7.27
C MET A 20 9.44 -3.27 -8.74
N GLY A 21 10.21 -2.23 -9.10
CA GLY A 21 10.77 -2.08 -10.43
C GLY A 21 11.65 -3.28 -10.84
N ILE A 22 12.53 -3.73 -9.96
CA ILE A 22 13.35 -4.92 -10.16
C ILE A 22 12.47 -6.16 -10.40
N LEU A 23 11.46 -6.38 -9.54
CA LEU A 23 10.59 -7.55 -9.60
C LEU A 23 9.67 -7.57 -10.83
N LEU A 24 9.34 -6.42 -11.39
CA LEU A 24 8.51 -6.31 -12.59
C LEU A 24 9.35 -6.31 -13.87
N PHE A 25 10.35 -5.44 -13.96
CA PHE A 25 11.03 -5.16 -15.25
C PHE A 25 12.18 -6.12 -15.56
N ILE A 26 12.84 -6.71 -14.56
CA ILE A 26 13.86 -7.73 -14.83
C ILE A 26 13.23 -8.99 -15.43
N PRO A 27 12.15 -9.59 -14.85
CA PRO A 27 11.48 -10.72 -15.47
C PRO A 27 10.84 -10.37 -16.82
N ALA A 28 10.28 -9.16 -16.95
CA ALA A 28 9.72 -8.69 -18.21
C ALA A 28 10.77 -8.57 -19.33
N GLY A 29 12.03 -8.34 -18.97
CA GLY A 29 13.12 -8.13 -19.92
C GLY A 29 12.99 -6.87 -20.77
N SER A 30 12.10 -5.95 -20.41
CA SER A 30 11.82 -4.73 -21.17
C SER A 30 11.21 -3.64 -20.30
N PHE A 31 11.63 -2.39 -20.54
CA PHE A 31 10.98 -1.21 -19.96
C PHE A 31 9.72 -0.77 -20.73
N SER A 32 9.40 -1.40 -21.86
CA SER A 32 8.15 -1.16 -22.61
C SER A 32 6.91 -1.76 -21.95
N TYR A 33 7.07 -2.45 -20.81
CA TYR A 33 5.98 -3.01 -20.02
C TYR A 33 5.13 -1.90 -19.39
N TRP A 34 4.21 -1.34 -20.17
CA TRP A 34 3.41 -0.18 -19.77
C TRP A 34 2.49 -0.47 -18.58
N ASN A 35 1.91 -1.68 -18.50
CA ASN A 35 1.10 -2.09 -17.35
C ASN A 35 1.91 -2.13 -16.05
N GLY A 36 3.21 -2.43 -16.12
CA GLY A 36 4.13 -2.35 -14.98
C GLY A 36 4.29 -0.89 -14.49
N TRP A 37 4.45 0.05 -15.41
CA TRP A 37 4.50 1.48 -15.07
C TRP A 37 3.18 1.99 -14.50
N LEU A 38 2.05 1.59 -15.09
CA LEU A 38 0.72 1.93 -14.58
C LEU A 38 0.54 1.43 -13.16
N LEU A 39 0.87 0.16 -12.88
CA LEU A 39 0.78 -0.42 -11.56
C LEU A 39 1.64 0.33 -10.54
N MET A 40 2.89 0.64 -10.89
CA MET A 40 3.79 1.43 -10.04
C MET A 40 3.22 2.82 -9.77
N ALA A 41 2.71 3.51 -10.78
CA ALA A 41 2.11 4.83 -10.62
C ALA A 41 0.89 4.79 -9.69
N VAL A 42 -0.01 3.84 -9.90
CA VAL A 42 -1.23 3.69 -9.10
C VAL A 42 -0.93 3.35 -7.64
N LEU A 43 0.13 2.59 -7.37
CA LEU A 43 0.57 2.27 -6.01
C LEU A 43 1.28 3.44 -5.33
N PHE A 44 2.28 4.02 -5.99
CA PHE A 44 3.18 4.95 -5.32
C PHE A 44 2.68 6.40 -5.32
N VAL A 45 1.96 6.85 -6.36
CA VAL A 45 1.51 8.26 -6.40
C VAL A 45 0.52 8.56 -5.27
N PRO A 46 -0.57 7.79 -5.04
CA PRO A 46 -1.44 8.04 -3.90
C PRO A 46 -0.74 7.88 -2.56
N MET A 47 0.18 6.89 -2.43
CA MET A 47 0.95 6.69 -1.21
C MET A 47 1.85 7.90 -0.89
N ILE A 48 2.51 8.48 -1.89
CA ILE A 48 3.33 9.68 -1.73
C ILE A 48 2.45 10.87 -1.32
N ILE A 49 1.32 11.06 -1.98
CA ILE A 49 0.37 12.13 -1.64
C ILE A 49 -0.12 11.97 -0.19
N ALA A 50 -0.57 10.77 0.19
CA ALA A 50 -1.00 10.47 1.55
C ALA A 50 0.14 10.70 2.57
N GLY A 51 1.37 10.30 2.24
CA GLY A 51 2.56 10.55 3.06
C GLY A 51 2.81 12.04 3.29
N PHE A 52 2.70 12.87 2.25
CA PHE A 52 2.82 14.33 2.39
C PHE A 52 1.69 14.93 3.22
N VAL A 53 0.47 14.50 3.03
CA VAL A 53 -0.69 14.96 3.83
C VAL A 53 -0.50 14.60 5.29
N MET A 54 -0.14 13.35 5.60
CA MET A 54 0.12 12.90 6.98
C MET A 54 1.29 13.64 7.60
N MET A 55 2.36 13.92 6.84
CA MET A 55 3.52 14.68 7.35
C MET A 55 3.14 16.09 7.78
N LYS A 56 2.17 16.73 7.10
CA LYS A 56 1.70 18.07 7.44
C LYS A 56 0.64 18.07 8.54
N LYS A 57 -0.32 17.13 8.49
CA LYS A 57 -1.51 17.14 9.37
C LYS A 57 -1.36 16.24 10.60
N SER A 58 -0.64 15.12 10.48
CA SER A 58 -0.57 14.08 11.52
C SER A 58 0.78 13.37 11.49
N PRO A 59 1.91 14.06 11.79
CA PRO A 59 3.24 13.47 11.71
C PRO A 59 3.45 12.27 12.65
N GLU A 60 2.75 12.23 13.78
CA GLU A 60 2.76 11.11 14.72
C GLU A 60 2.16 9.85 14.09
N LEU A 61 1.04 9.99 13.36
CA LEU A 61 0.42 8.87 12.64
C LEU A 61 1.39 8.34 11.58
N LEU A 62 2.03 9.22 10.81
CA LEU A 62 3.04 8.81 9.82
C LEU A 62 4.19 8.06 10.49
N GLN A 63 4.71 8.55 11.61
CA GLN A 63 5.80 7.91 12.35
C GLN A 63 5.40 6.52 12.84
N LYS A 64 4.20 6.36 13.41
CA LYS A 64 3.66 5.05 13.83
C LYS A 64 3.62 4.09 12.64
N ARG A 65 3.12 4.53 11.49
CA ARG A 65 3.02 3.68 10.28
C ARG A 65 4.38 3.30 9.69
N LEU A 66 5.36 4.17 9.77
CA LEU A 66 6.72 3.87 9.28
C LEU A 66 7.50 2.95 10.23
N ASN A 67 7.26 3.02 11.53
CA ASN A 67 8.03 2.30 12.55
C ASN A 67 7.31 1.06 13.10
N ALA A 68 6.09 0.79 12.68
CA ALA A 68 5.32 -0.35 13.16
C ALA A 68 6.04 -1.67 12.87
N LYS A 69 6.33 -2.42 13.94
CA LYS A 69 6.85 -3.79 13.90
C LYS A 69 5.80 -4.71 14.50
N GLU A 70 5.47 -5.76 13.79
CA GLU A 70 4.56 -6.78 14.31
C GLU A 70 5.28 -7.63 15.37
N GLU A 71 4.69 -7.73 16.55
CA GLU A 71 5.24 -8.52 17.67
C GLU A 71 4.61 -9.89 17.80
N GLN A 72 3.36 -10.05 17.35
CA GLN A 72 2.64 -11.32 17.42
C GLN A 72 3.20 -12.32 16.40
N SER A 73 3.62 -13.51 16.90
CA SER A 73 4.28 -14.53 16.07
C SER A 73 3.40 -15.08 14.97
N GLU A 74 2.10 -15.26 15.22
CA GLU A 74 1.13 -15.74 14.24
C GLU A 74 0.96 -14.75 13.07
N GLN A 75 0.88 -13.47 13.38
CA GLN A 75 0.78 -12.42 12.37
C GLN A 75 2.06 -12.27 11.56
N LYS A 76 3.24 -12.50 12.17
CA LYS A 76 4.51 -12.50 11.42
C LYS A 76 4.51 -13.54 10.30
N THR A 77 4.00 -14.75 10.59
CA THR A 77 3.89 -15.80 9.57
C THR A 77 2.99 -15.39 8.42
N VAL A 78 1.81 -14.83 8.72
CA VAL A 78 0.88 -14.34 7.69
C VAL A 78 1.52 -13.23 6.86
N ILE A 79 2.21 -12.27 7.49
CA ILE A 79 2.89 -11.17 6.79
C ILE A 79 3.98 -11.70 5.86
N VAL A 80 4.79 -12.67 6.30
CA VAL A 80 5.86 -13.26 5.49
C VAL A 80 5.27 -14.00 4.29
N LEU A 81 4.27 -14.87 4.51
CA LEU A 81 3.63 -15.62 3.44
C LEU A 81 2.93 -14.72 2.42
N SER A 82 2.21 -13.71 2.89
CA SER A 82 1.59 -12.70 2.02
C SER A 82 2.65 -11.93 1.24
N GLY A 83 3.74 -11.54 1.89
CA GLY A 83 4.86 -10.88 1.23
C GLY A 83 5.45 -11.73 0.11
N LEU A 84 5.73 -13.01 0.37
CA LEU A 84 6.24 -13.94 -0.64
C LEU A 84 5.27 -14.12 -1.81
N MET A 85 3.97 -14.21 -1.52
CA MET A 85 2.93 -14.28 -2.55
C MET A 85 2.94 -13.03 -3.45
N PHE A 86 3.02 -11.83 -2.88
CA PHE A 86 3.10 -10.59 -3.68
C PHE A 86 4.38 -10.51 -4.49
N LEU A 87 5.54 -10.88 -3.92
CA LEU A 87 6.80 -10.91 -4.66
C LEU A 87 6.72 -11.87 -5.86
N ALA A 88 6.18 -13.07 -5.65
CA ALA A 88 5.96 -14.04 -6.72
C ALA A 88 4.98 -13.50 -7.78
N ALA A 89 3.89 -12.84 -7.38
CA ALA A 89 2.92 -12.27 -8.30
C ALA A 89 3.55 -11.21 -9.22
N PHE A 90 4.42 -10.34 -8.71
CA PHE A 90 5.12 -9.34 -9.53
C PHE A 90 6.08 -9.99 -10.53
N VAL A 91 6.83 -11.00 -10.11
CA VAL A 91 7.72 -11.76 -11.00
C VAL A 91 6.91 -12.44 -12.10
N VAL A 92 5.80 -13.13 -11.74
CA VAL A 92 4.93 -13.81 -12.70
C VAL A 92 4.29 -12.81 -13.68
N ALA A 93 3.88 -11.63 -13.21
CA ALA A 93 3.35 -10.57 -14.08
C ALA A 93 4.38 -10.09 -15.10
N GLY A 94 5.64 -9.92 -14.68
CA GLY A 94 6.74 -9.60 -15.60
C GLY A 94 7.00 -10.71 -16.61
N LEU A 95 7.05 -11.96 -16.16
CA LEU A 95 7.21 -13.13 -17.04
C LEU A 95 6.05 -13.28 -18.01
N ASN A 96 4.81 -13.04 -17.55
CA ASN A 96 3.62 -13.04 -18.41
C ASN A 96 3.74 -12.02 -19.55
N PHE A 97 4.23 -10.80 -19.25
CA PHE A 97 4.51 -9.82 -20.30
C PHE A 97 5.56 -10.33 -21.30
N ARG A 98 6.65 -10.93 -20.80
CA ARG A 98 7.75 -11.42 -21.64
C ARG A 98 7.34 -12.56 -22.56
N PHE A 99 6.57 -13.52 -22.03
CA PHE A 99 6.24 -14.76 -22.76
C PHE A 99 4.82 -14.74 -23.36
N GLY A 100 4.00 -13.73 -23.04
CA GLY A 100 2.66 -13.60 -23.61
C GLY A 100 1.70 -14.74 -23.24
N TRP A 101 1.83 -15.34 -22.04
CA TRP A 101 1.01 -16.46 -21.62
C TRP A 101 -0.50 -16.13 -21.62
N ILE A 102 -0.83 -14.95 -21.09
CA ILE A 102 -2.19 -14.44 -21.06
C ILE A 102 -2.16 -12.98 -21.47
N VAL A 103 -2.89 -12.68 -22.56
CA VAL A 103 -3.04 -11.31 -23.05
C VAL A 103 -4.45 -10.84 -22.78
N LEU A 104 -4.59 -9.93 -21.84
CA LEU A 104 -5.86 -9.33 -21.47
C LEU A 104 -6.07 -8.02 -22.23
N PRO A 105 -7.33 -7.69 -22.61
CA PRO A 105 -7.66 -6.38 -23.18
C PRO A 105 -7.30 -5.24 -22.21
N ASN A 106 -6.83 -4.11 -22.76
CA ASN A 106 -6.37 -2.97 -21.94
C ASN A 106 -7.45 -2.40 -21.02
N TRP A 107 -8.73 -2.51 -21.38
CA TRP A 107 -9.82 -2.02 -20.54
C TRP A 107 -9.86 -2.70 -19.16
N ILE A 108 -9.38 -3.95 -19.06
CA ILE A 108 -9.28 -4.67 -17.76
C ILE A 108 -8.27 -3.97 -16.85
N ALA A 109 -7.13 -3.54 -17.40
CA ALA A 109 -6.14 -2.78 -16.63
C ALA A 109 -6.70 -1.44 -16.15
N TYR A 110 -7.48 -0.75 -16.98
CA TYR A 110 -8.13 0.50 -16.57
C TYR A 110 -9.22 0.27 -15.52
N ALA A 111 -10.05 -0.76 -15.68
CA ALA A 111 -11.06 -1.11 -14.69
C ALA A 111 -10.43 -1.48 -13.34
N ALA A 112 -9.38 -2.30 -13.34
CA ALA A 112 -8.62 -2.64 -12.14
C ALA A 112 -8.01 -1.39 -11.48
N THR A 113 -7.45 -0.47 -12.28
CA THR A 113 -6.94 0.81 -11.80
C THR A 113 -8.02 1.62 -11.11
N ALA A 114 -9.21 1.72 -11.70
CA ALA A 114 -10.32 2.45 -11.12
C ALA A 114 -10.76 1.87 -9.77
N VAL A 115 -10.91 0.54 -9.69
CA VAL A 115 -11.24 -0.17 -8.45
C VAL A 115 -10.17 0.06 -7.38
N PHE A 116 -8.89 -0.01 -7.78
CA PHE A 116 -7.77 0.21 -6.86
C PHE A 116 -7.75 1.64 -6.30
N LEU A 117 -8.00 2.65 -7.14
CA LEU A 117 -8.07 4.05 -6.70
C LEU A 117 -9.28 4.30 -5.79
N LEU A 118 -10.42 3.65 -6.04
CA LEU A 118 -11.56 3.68 -5.11
C LEU A 118 -11.18 3.09 -3.75
N GLY A 119 -10.44 1.97 -3.71
CA GLY A 119 -9.88 1.42 -2.46
C GLY A 119 -9.02 2.44 -1.72
N TYR A 120 -8.15 3.17 -2.43
CA TYR A 120 -7.35 4.24 -1.81
C TYR A 120 -8.21 5.38 -1.23
N LEU A 121 -9.28 5.78 -1.91
CA LEU A 121 -10.19 6.80 -1.40
C LEU A 121 -10.90 6.35 -0.13
N LEU A 122 -11.42 5.12 -0.11
CA LEU A 122 -12.01 4.52 1.09
C LEU A 122 -10.99 4.44 2.23
N TYR A 123 -9.76 4.02 1.92
CA TYR A 123 -8.68 3.94 2.91
C TYR A 123 -8.29 5.32 3.45
N ALA A 124 -8.25 6.35 2.62
CA ALA A 124 -8.00 7.72 3.04
C ALA A 124 -9.09 8.21 4.02
N GLU A 125 -10.35 7.84 3.77
CA GLU A 125 -11.46 8.16 4.68
C GLU A 125 -11.32 7.41 6.02
N VAL A 126 -10.97 6.15 6.00
CA VAL A 126 -10.68 5.37 7.22
C VAL A 126 -9.57 6.02 8.05
N LEU A 127 -8.49 6.49 7.38
CA LEU A 127 -7.40 7.20 8.05
C LEU A 127 -7.81 8.56 8.62
N ARG A 128 -8.73 9.24 7.95
CA ARG A 128 -9.26 10.53 8.40
C ARG A 128 -10.08 10.38 9.69
N GLU A 129 -10.93 9.35 9.75
CA GLU A 129 -11.83 9.09 10.88
C GLU A 129 -11.09 8.50 12.08
N ASN A 130 -10.10 7.65 11.87
CA ASN A 130 -9.45 6.90 12.94
C ASN A 130 -7.96 7.24 13.09
N ALA A 131 -7.67 8.20 13.95
CA ALA A 131 -6.30 8.60 14.29
C ALA A 131 -5.50 7.50 15.05
N TYR A 132 -6.17 6.48 15.60
CA TYR A 132 -5.53 5.36 16.31
C TYR A 132 -5.12 4.22 15.38
N LEU A 133 -5.40 4.32 14.08
CA LEU A 133 -5.15 3.25 13.12
C LEU A 133 -3.65 2.98 12.96
N SER A 134 -3.15 1.94 13.63
CA SER A 134 -1.78 1.43 13.51
C SER A 134 -1.69 0.35 12.42
N ARG A 135 -0.46 -0.01 12.00
CA ARG A 135 -0.21 -1.21 11.17
C ARG A 135 -0.21 -2.50 11.98
N THR A 136 -0.01 -2.38 13.29
CA THR A 136 0.04 -3.49 14.23
C THR A 136 -1.23 -3.54 15.05
N VAL A 137 -1.61 -4.74 15.50
CA VAL A 137 -2.74 -4.92 16.41
C VAL A 137 -2.29 -4.54 17.82
N GLU A 138 -2.65 -3.33 18.24
CA GLU A 138 -2.34 -2.80 19.56
C GLU A 138 -3.49 -1.97 20.09
N VAL A 139 -3.71 -2.01 21.39
CA VAL A 139 -4.64 -1.10 22.10
C VAL A 139 -3.82 0.08 22.61
N GLN A 140 -4.17 1.29 22.16
CA GLN A 140 -3.45 2.50 22.55
C GLN A 140 -4.08 3.09 23.81
N GLU A 141 -3.27 3.79 24.62
CA GLU A 141 -3.75 4.50 25.80
C GLU A 141 -4.83 5.52 25.39
N ASN A 142 -5.93 5.55 26.15
CA ASN A 142 -7.09 6.41 25.90
C ASN A 142 -7.76 6.22 24.53
N GLN A 143 -7.62 5.05 23.91
CA GLN A 143 -8.29 4.74 22.65
C GLN A 143 -9.81 4.73 22.85
N LYS A 144 -10.49 5.59 22.06
CA LYS A 144 -11.96 5.62 22.02
C LYS A 144 -12.47 4.74 20.89
N VAL A 145 -13.64 4.15 21.10
CA VAL A 145 -14.36 3.47 20.03
C VAL A 145 -14.80 4.51 19.01
N ILE A 146 -14.47 4.27 17.74
CA ILE A 146 -14.89 5.11 16.61
C ILE A 146 -16.12 4.46 15.99
N ASP A 147 -17.22 5.21 15.95
CA ASP A 147 -18.53 4.79 15.41
C ASP A 147 -19.08 5.78 14.37
N THR A 148 -18.26 6.73 13.94
CA THR A 148 -18.62 7.77 12.95
C THR A 148 -18.15 7.42 11.55
N GLY A 149 -18.68 8.11 10.53
CA GLY A 149 -18.30 7.92 9.14
C GLY A 149 -18.47 6.46 8.67
N LEU A 150 -17.46 5.90 8.05
CA LEU A 150 -17.47 4.49 7.58
C LEU A 150 -17.61 3.48 8.73
N TYR A 151 -17.14 3.80 9.93
CA TYR A 151 -17.27 2.94 11.12
C TYR A 151 -18.70 2.84 11.62
N GLY A 152 -19.56 3.81 11.32
CA GLY A 152 -21.00 3.74 11.61
C GLY A 152 -21.77 2.80 10.67
N ILE A 153 -21.19 2.46 9.51
CA ILE A 153 -21.80 1.59 8.50
C ILE A 153 -21.23 0.18 8.57
N VAL A 154 -19.90 0.06 8.72
CA VAL A 154 -19.17 -1.22 8.70
C VAL A 154 -18.25 -1.29 9.92
N ARG A 155 -18.27 -2.43 10.66
CA ARG A 155 -17.43 -2.61 11.86
C ARG A 155 -15.92 -2.52 11.59
N HIS A 156 -15.49 -2.95 10.41
CA HIS A 156 -14.08 -3.03 10.03
C HIS A 156 -13.84 -2.43 8.63
N PRO A 157 -14.03 -1.11 8.43
CA PRO A 157 -13.96 -0.50 7.11
C PRO A 157 -12.56 -0.56 6.49
N MET A 158 -11.51 -0.76 7.28
CA MET A 158 -10.16 -0.96 6.77
C MET A 158 -10.07 -2.19 5.88
N TYR A 159 -10.70 -3.31 6.26
CA TYR A 159 -10.69 -4.53 5.44
C TYR A 159 -11.53 -4.41 4.16
N SER A 160 -12.49 -3.48 4.15
CA SER A 160 -13.29 -3.21 2.94
C SER A 160 -12.56 -2.33 1.93
N SER A 161 -11.48 -1.65 2.36
CA SER A 161 -10.69 -0.73 1.53
C SER A 161 -9.39 -1.33 1.01
N THR A 162 -9.03 -2.53 1.46
CA THR A 162 -7.83 -3.27 1.06
C THR A 162 -8.19 -4.55 0.33
#